data_ffbe78e0fb9d9660aa4bc09061dd7831
#
_entry.id   ffbe78e0fb9d9660aa4bc09061dd7831
#
_cell.length_a   1.000
_cell.length_b   1.000
_cell.length_c   1.000
_cell.angle_alpha   90.00
_cell.angle_beta   90.00
_cell.angle_gamma   90.00
#
_symmetry.space_group_name_H-M   'P 1'
#
loop_
_entity.id
_entity.type
_entity.pdbx_description
1 polymer ?
#
loop_
_entity_poly.entity_id
_entity_poly.type
_entity_poly.pdbx_seq_one_letter_code
_entity_poly.pdbx_strand_id
1 'polypeptide(L)'
;DYTVPETWDHKGSATEFAEKDWYKTMKKTMYMEELIRRHSAIMDQYDPDKKVGMIVDEWGTWYDVEPGTNPGFLYQQNTMRDALVAGINLNLFNKHSDRVKMANIAQMVNVLQSMILTEGEKMVKTPTYHVFDLYQVHQENDLLASSLETEQVGLEDEYMVPNLTESVSVDADGVLHITMTNVDLELSLIH
;
A
#
# COMPACT_ATOMS: atom_id res chain seq x y z
N ASP A 1 1.51 5.86 -9.13
CA ASP A 1 2.89 5.90 -8.60
C ASP A 1 3.26 4.53 -8.03
N TYR A 2 4.48 4.08 -8.30
CA TYR A 2 5.00 2.80 -7.84
C TYR A 2 6.00 2.99 -6.69
N THR A 3 5.96 2.09 -5.72
CA THR A 3 7.02 1.95 -4.72
C THR A 3 8.17 1.14 -5.32
N VAL A 4 9.26 1.84 -5.66
CA VAL A 4 10.49 1.26 -6.18
C VAL A 4 11.58 1.41 -5.11
N PRO A 5 12.06 0.33 -4.47
CA PRO A 5 13.00 0.45 -3.34
C PRO A 5 14.32 1.12 -3.70
N GLU A 6 14.91 0.77 -4.83
CA GLU A 6 16.19 1.31 -5.27
C GLU A 6 16.03 2.43 -6.31
N THR A 7 16.45 2.20 -7.53
CA THR A 7 16.35 3.13 -8.64
C THR A 7 15.42 2.55 -9.72
N TRP A 8 15.01 3.39 -10.66
CA TRP A 8 14.17 2.92 -11.77
C TRP A 8 14.85 1.89 -12.68
N ASP A 9 16.16 1.98 -12.85
CA ASP A 9 16.93 1.07 -13.70
C ASP A 9 17.37 -0.21 -12.98
N HIS A 10 17.39 -0.19 -11.64
CA HIS A 10 17.71 -1.33 -10.78
C HIS A 10 16.84 -1.24 -9.54
N LYS A 11 15.78 -2.03 -9.50
CA LYS A 11 14.68 -1.86 -8.53
C LYS A 11 14.90 -2.65 -7.23
N GLY A 12 15.78 -3.62 -7.27
CA GLY A 12 16.07 -4.54 -6.17
C GLY A 12 15.22 -5.81 -6.23
N SER A 13 15.69 -6.85 -5.52
CA SER A 13 15.03 -8.16 -5.48
C SER A 13 13.73 -8.12 -4.68
N ALA A 14 12.74 -8.87 -5.15
CA ALA A 14 11.50 -9.10 -4.42
C ALA A 14 11.70 -9.97 -3.17
N THR A 15 12.66 -10.88 -3.18
CA THR A 15 12.87 -11.92 -2.15
C THR A 15 14.18 -11.80 -1.38
N GLU A 16 15.22 -11.27 -2.01
CA GLU A 16 16.54 -11.11 -1.40
C GLU A 16 16.75 -9.65 -0.99
N PHE A 17 16.43 -9.31 0.25
CA PHE A 17 16.53 -7.96 0.79
C PHE A 17 16.93 -7.98 2.27
N ALA A 18 17.61 -6.94 2.69
CA ALA A 18 18.00 -6.72 4.07
C ALA A 18 16.96 -5.85 4.81
N GLU A 19 17.13 -5.70 6.12
CA GLU A 19 16.33 -4.82 6.96
C GLU A 19 16.28 -3.38 6.42
N LYS A 20 17.41 -2.89 5.93
CA LYS A 20 17.48 -1.57 5.28
C LYS A 20 16.51 -1.44 4.11
N ASP A 21 16.41 -2.46 3.27
CA ASP A 21 15.55 -2.44 2.08
C ASP A 21 14.07 -2.53 2.48
N TRP A 22 13.77 -3.21 3.59
CA TRP A 22 12.45 -3.23 4.20
C TRP A 22 12.00 -1.82 4.57
N TYR A 23 12.71 -1.15 5.48
CA TYR A 23 12.33 0.18 5.95
C TYR A 23 12.38 1.23 4.85
N LYS A 24 13.33 1.13 3.94
CA LYS A 24 13.39 1.96 2.74
C LYS A 24 12.14 1.83 1.87
N THR A 25 11.66 0.60 1.68
CA THR A 25 10.41 0.34 0.94
C THR A 25 9.22 0.99 1.64
N MET A 26 9.08 0.80 2.96
CA MET A 26 7.99 1.41 3.76
C MET A 26 8.05 2.94 3.71
N LYS A 27 9.24 3.53 3.85
CA LYS A 27 9.43 4.98 3.75
C LYS A 27 9.02 5.53 2.39
N LYS A 28 9.40 4.85 1.32
CA LYS A 28 9.02 5.24 -0.04
C LYS A 28 7.52 5.09 -0.30
N THR A 29 6.89 4.07 0.27
CA THR A 29 5.43 3.88 0.18
C THR A 29 4.67 5.06 0.80
N MET A 30 5.14 5.58 1.93
CA MET A 30 4.52 6.72 2.62
C MET A 30 4.60 8.04 1.81
N TYR A 31 5.42 8.10 0.76
CA TYR A 31 5.44 9.25 -0.16
C TYR A 31 4.11 9.44 -0.90
N MET A 32 3.28 8.40 -1.00
CA MET A 32 1.92 8.49 -1.55
C MET A 32 1.07 9.56 -0.84
N GLU A 33 1.23 9.70 0.48
CA GLU A 33 0.56 10.77 1.26
C GLU A 33 0.89 12.16 0.72
N GLU A 34 2.18 12.40 0.45
CA GLU A 34 2.63 13.68 -0.08
C GLU A 34 2.09 13.94 -1.50
N LEU A 35 2.05 12.92 -2.34
CA LEU A 35 1.48 13.01 -3.69
C LEU A 35 0.00 13.37 -3.63
N ILE A 36 -0.77 12.64 -2.85
CA ILE A 36 -2.22 12.90 -2.72
C ILE A 36 -2.46 14.31 -2.20
N ARG A 37 -1.77 14.74 -1.14
CA ARG A 37 -1.94 16.07 -0.55
C ARG A 37 -1.59 17.18 -1.54
N ARG A 38 -0.47 17.08 -2.25
CA ARG A 38 -0.06 18.10 -3.23
C ARG A 38 -1.04 18.22 -4.39
N HIS A 39 -1.45 17.08 -4.96
CA HIS A 39 -2.43 17.08 -6.05
C HIS A 39 -3.80 17.58 -5.57
N SER A 40 -4.25 17.16 -4.39
CA SER A 40 -5.50 17.66 -3.80
C SER A 40 -5.46 19.17 -3.60
N ALA A 41 -4.37 19.71 -3.07
CA ALA A 41 -4.23 21.16 -2.86
C ALA A 41 -4.30 21.97 -4.18
N ILE A 42 -3.82 21.42 -5.28
CA ILE A 42 -3.98 22.04 -6.62
C ILE A 42 -5.44 21.93 -7.08
N MET A 43 -6.04 20.75 -6.96
CA MET A 43 -7.43 20.53 -7.36
C MET A 43 -8.40 21.43 -6.58
N ASP A 44 -8.17 21.62 -5.29
CA ASP A 44 -9.02 22.44 -4.40
C ASP A 44 -9.07 23.93 -4.82
N GLN A 45 -8.07 24.42 -5.56
CA GLN A 45 -8.09 25.77 -6.11
C GLN A 45 -9.12 25.93 -7.24
N TYR A 46 -9.44 24.86 -7.96
CA TYR A 46 -10.33 24.87 -9.12
C TYR A 46 -11.66 24.15 -8.83
N ASP A 47 -11.69 23.28 -7.86
CA ASP A 47 -12.83 22.46 -7.45
C ASP A 47 -12.89 22.35 -5.91
N PRO A 48 -13.20 23.45 -5.21
CA PRO A 48 -13.23 23.49 -3.74
C PRO A 48 -14.33 22.59 -3.15
N ASP A 49 -15.38 22.31 -3.91
CA ASP A 49 -16.48 21.43 -3.48
C ASP A 49 -16.14 19.94 -3.66
N LYS A 50 -14.94 19.61 -4.15
CA LYS A 50 -14.44 18.24 -4.37
C LYS A 50 -15.36 17.37 -5.24
N LYS A 51 -15.97 17.96 -6.28
CA LYS A 51 -16.85 17.24 -7.22
C LYS A 51 -16.09 16.34 -8.18
N VAL A 52 -14.83 16.69 -8.47
CA VAL A 52 -13.93 15.90 -9.33
C VAL A 52 -13.09 14.98 -8.44
N GLY A 53 -13.29 13.67 -8.59
CA GLY A 53 -12.51 12.67 -7.88
C GLY A 53 -11.09 12.51 -8.42
N MET A 54 -10.16 12.17 -7.55
CA MET A 54 -8.81 11.72 -7.92
C MET A 54 -8.83 10.21 -8.12
N ILE A 55 -8.21 9.74 -9.19
CA ILE A 55 -7.96 8.32 -9.45
C ILE A 55 -6.46 8.08 -9.37
N VAL A 56 -6.03 7.15 -8.52
CA VAL A 56 -4.68 6.61 -8.52
C VAL A 56 -4.67 5.42 -9.48
N ASP A 57 -4.36 5.68 -10.74
CA ASP A 57 -4.51 4.72 -11.84
C ASP A 57 -3.69 3.46 -11.66
N GLU A 58 -2.48 3.58 -11.11
CA GLU A 58 -1.60 2.46 -10.84
C GLU A 58 -0.77 2.73 -9.58
N TRP A 59 -0.71 1.75 -8.69
CA TRP A 59 0.14 1.76 -7.51
C TRP A 59 0.58 0.35 -7.13
N GLY A 60 1.57 0.24 -6.27
CA GLY A 60 2.12 -1.01 -5.78
C GLY A 60 3.64 -1.04 -5.83
N THR A 61 4.23 -2.16 -5.48
CA THR A 61 5.67 -2.40 -5.57
C THR A 61 6.09 -2.77 -7.00
N TRP A 62 7.26 -2.29 -7.38
CA TRP A 62 7.91 -2.75 -8.61
C TRP A 62 9.36 -3.12 -8.31
N TYR A 63 9.65 -4.41 -8.38
CA TYR A 63 11.00 -4.97 -8.21
C TYR A 63 11.60 -5.40 -9.55
N ASP A 64 12.85 -5.82 -9.52
CA ASP A 64 13.44 -6.54 -10.64
C ASP A 64 12.68 -7.85 -10.85
N VAL A 65 12.53 -8.28 -12.10
CA VAL A 65 11.84 -9.53 -12.41
C VAL A 65 12.56 -10.74 -11.81
N GLU A 66 11.81 -11.76 -11.44
CA GLU A 66 12.39 -12.97 -10.90
C GLU A 66 13.37 -13.63 -11.89
N PRO A 67 14.56 -14.03 -11.42
CA PRO A 67 15.56 -14.70 -12.27
C PRO A 67 15.00 -15.93 -12.97
N GLY A 68 15.31 -16.08 -14.26
CA GLY A 68 14.86 -17.21 -15.06
C GLY A 68 13.44 -17.06 -15.65
N THR A 69 12.74 -15.96 -15.38
CA THR A 69 11.45 -15.65 -15.99
C THR A 69 11.61 -14.74 -17.20
N ASN A 70 10.56 -14.64 -18.04
CA ASN A 70 10.55 -13.69 -19.15
C ASN A 70 10.41 -12.26 -18.61
N PRO A 71 11.42 -11.38 -18.82
CA PRO A 71 11.39 -10.03 -18.25
C PRO A 71 10.23 -9.17 -18.77
N GLY A 72 9.69 -9.46 -19.94
CA GLY A 72 8.55 -8.75 -20.49
C GLY A 72 7.23 -9.04 -19.77
N PHE A 73 7.17 -10.08 -18.94
CA PHE A 73 5.97 -10.44 -18.16
C PHE A 73 5.95 -9.78 -16.78
N LEU A 74 7.02 -9.13 -16.38
CA LEU A 74 7.14 -8.39 -15.11
C LEU A 74 6.74 -9.21 -13.88
N TYR A 75 7.08 -10.51 -13.88
CA TYR A 75 6.80 -11.36 -12.74
C TYR A 75 7.78 -11.09 -11.61
N GLN A 76 7.25 -10.85 -10.42
CA GLN A 76 7.98 -10.72 -9.16
C GLN A 76 7.27 -11.54 -8.08
N GLN A 77 8.04 -12.13 -7.17
CA GLN A 77 7.49 -12.88 -6.04
C GLN A 77 6.83 -11.93 -5.05
N ASN A 78 5.52 -12.13 -4.79
CA ASN A 78 4.80 -11.38 -3.77
C ASN A 78 5.17 -11.88 -2.36
N THR A 79 5.49 -10.96 -1.44
CA THR A 79 5.94 -11.24 -0.08
C THR A 79 5.14 -10.45 0.96
N MET A 80 5.44 -10.62 2.26
CA MET A 80 4.86 -9.78 3.33
C MET A 80 5.21 -8.30 3.17
N ARG A 81 6.36 -7.97 2.55
CA ARG A 81 6.73 -6.60 2.25
C ARG A 81 5.70 -5.93 1.32
N ASP A 82 5.22 -6.66 0.30
CA ASP A 82 4.15 -6.20 -0.59
C ASP A 82 2.82 -6.03 0.15
N ALA A 83 2.48 -6.95 1.04
CA ALA A 83 1.28 -6.87 1.85
C ALA A 83 1.25 -5.59 2.71
N LEU A 84 2.37 -5.25 3.34
CA LEU A 84 2.46 -4.04 4.16
C LEU A 84 2.43 -2.76 3.31
N VAL A 85 3.06 -2.77 2.14
CA VAL A 85 2.91 -1.68 1.15
C VAL A 85 1.45 -1.49 0.77
N ALA A 86 0.71 -2.59 0.55
CA ALA A 86 -0.72 -2.50 0.27
C ALA A 86 -1.50 -1.93 1.46
N GLY A 87 -1.24 -2.41 2.67
CA GLY A 87 -1.92 -1.92 3.88
C GLY A 87 -1.68 -0.43 4.13
N ILE A 88 -0.45 0.06 4.01
CA ILE A 88 -0.13 1.49 4.12
C ILE A 88 -0.92 2.29 3.08
N ASN A 89 -0.86 1.91 1.81
CA ASN A 89 -1.54 2.64 0.74
C ASN A 89 -3.07 2.64 0.93
N LEU A 90 -3.67 1.50 1.30
CA LEU A 90 -5.11 1.43 1.53
C LEU A 90 -5.55 2.30 2.71
N ASN A 91 -4.77 2.36 3.81
CA ASN A 91 -5.03 3.29 4.90
C ASN A 91 -4.97 4.74 4.42
N LEU A 92 -3.99 5.12 3.60
CA LEU A 92 -3.88 6.46 3.02
C LEU A 92 -5.07 6.78 2.10
N PHE A 93 -5.45 5.86 1.21
CA PHE A 93 -6.59 6.07 0.32
C PHE A 93 -7.90 6.25 1.08
N ASN A 94 -8.14 5.47 2.13
CA ASN A 94 -9.29 5.62 3.01
C ASN A 94 -9.29 7.00 3.67
N LYS A 95 -8.18 7.44 4.25
CA LYS A 95 -8.06 8.76 4.90
C LYS A 95 -8.30 9.94 3.95
N HIS A 96 -8.03 9.76 2.68
CA HIS A 96 -8.24 10.76 1.63
C HIS A 96 -9.45 10.49 0.74
N SER A 97 -10.43 9.69 1.21
CA SER A 97 -11.60 9.30 0.43
C SER A 97 -12.52 10.48 0.05
N ASP A 98 -12.34 11.64 0.65
CA ASP A 98 -12.97 12.88 0.24
C ASP A 98 -12.55 13.30 -1.18
N ARG A 99 -11.32 12.99 -1.59
CA ARG A 99 -10.78 13.31 -2.93
C ARG A 99 -10.43 12.05 -3.73
N VAL A 100 -9.84 11.02 -3.13
CA VAL A 100 -9.47 9.76 -3.79
C VAL A 100 -10.71 8.88 -3.93
N LYS A 101 -11.16 8.63 -5.16
CA LYS A 101 -12.38 7.85 -5.44
C LYS A 101 -12.09 6.47 -6.02
N MET A 102 -10.88 6.25 -6.50
CA MET A 102 -10.45 4.96 -7.03
C MET A 102 -8.92 4.86 -6.92
N ALA A 103 -8.44 3.67 -6.59
CA ALA A 103 -7.01 3.36 -6.57
C ALA A 103 -6.80 1.92 -7.05
N ASN A 104 -6.05 1.75 -8.15
CA ASN A 104 -5.91 0.48 -8.85
C ASN A 104 -4.56 -0.14 -8.57
N ILE A 105 -4.54 -1.30 -7.91
CA ILE A 105 -3.31 -2.08 -7.70
C ILE A 105 -2.75 -2.56 -9.05
N ALA A 106 -1.47 -2.53 -9.22
CA ALA A 106 -0.81 -3.09 -10.37
C ALA A 106 -0.03 -4.38 -10.00
N GLN A 107 -0.59 -5.59 -10.36
CA GLN A 107 -1.83 -5.75 -11.06
C GLN A 107 -2.68 -6.86 -10.40
N MET A 108 -3.78 -7.27 -11.02
CA MET A 108 -4.64 -8.29 -10.43
C MET A 108 -4.02 -9.69 -10.49
N VAL A 109 -3.45 -10.10 -11.65
CA VAL A 109 -3.00 -11.47 -11.90
C VAL A 109 -1.61 -11.49 -12.53
N ASN A 110 -0.71 -12.27 -11.97
CA ASN A 110 0.62 -12.66 -12.47
C ASN A 110 1.64 -11.54 -12.74
N VAL A 111 1.29 -10.28 -12.65
CA VAL A 111 2.13 -9.15 -13.04
C VAL A 111 2.38 -8.23 -11.85
N LEU A 112 3.62 -7.83 -11.63
CA LEU A 112 4.02 -6.91 -10.57
C LEU A 112 3.51 -7.33 -9.18
N GLN A 113 2.94 -6.45 -8.39
CA GLN A 113 2.33 -6.76 -7.10
C GLN A 113 0.96 -7.42 -7.31
N SER A 114 0.93 -8.61 -7.89
CA SER A 114 -0.33 -9.28 -8.21
C SER A 114 -1.05 -9.79 -6.97
N MET A 115 -2.38 -9.70 -6.99
CA MET A 115 -3.25 -10.26 -5.96
C MET A 115 -3.36 -11.79 -6.09
N ILE A 116 -3.30 -12.29 -7.32
CA ILE A 116 -3.51 -13.71 -7.65
C ILE A 116 -2.39 -14.17 -8.58
N LEU A 117 -1.85 -15.35 -8.30
CA LEU A 117 -0.95 -16.06 -9.20
C LEU A 117 -1.65 -17.28 -9.80
N THR A 118 -1.48 -17.47 -11.09
CA THR A 118 -2.06 -18.62 -11.81
C THR A 118 -1.02 -19.30 -12.67
N GLU A 119 -1.09 -20.63 -12.74
CA GLU A 119 -0.33 -21.45 -13.67
C GLU A 119 -1.17 -22.64 -14.12
N GLY A 120 -1.62 -22.63 -15.37
CA GLY A 120 -2.56 -23.62 -15.89
C GLY A 120 -3.86 -23.60 -15.09
N GLU A 121 -4.22 -24.74 -14.49
CA GLU A 121 -5.44 -24.87 -13.66
C GLU A 121 -5.22 -24.49 -12.18
N LYS A 122 -3.99 -24.12 -11.81
CA LYS A 122 -3.66 -23.79 -10.43
C LYS A 122 -3.81 -22.29 -10.16
N MET A 123 -4.22 -21.95 -8.96
CA MET A 123 -4.32 -20.56 -8.48
C MET A 123 -3.84 -20.45 -7.03
N VAL A 124 -3.16 -19.35 -6.73
CA VAL A 124 -2.75 -18.98 -5.36
C VAL A 124 -3.13 -17.53 -5.10
N LYS A 125 -3.71 -17.27 -3.94
CA LYS A 125 -3.92 -15.93 -3.40
C LYS A 125 -2.62 -15.46 -2.75
N THR A 126 -2.15 -14.27 -3.10
CA THR A 126 -0.91 -13.71 -2.54
C THR A 126 -1.16 -13.03 -1.18
N PRO A 127 -0.11 -12.70 -0.40
CA PRO A 127 -0.26 -11.86 0.79
C PRO A 127 -1.02 -10.55 0.51
N THR A 128 -0.79 -9.92 -0.64
CA THR A 128 -1.53 -8.71 -1.07
C THR A 128 -3.03 -8.95 -1.18
N TYR A 129 -3.47 -10.10 -1.72
CA TYR A 129 -4.89 -10.46 -1.79
C TYR A 129 -5.55 -10.42 -0.41
N HIS A 130 -4.89 -11.02 0.58
CA HIS A 130 -5.44 -11.08 1.94
C HIS A 130 -5.57 -9.70 2.60
N VAL A 131 -4.68 -8.77 2.26
CA VAL A 131 -4.85 -7.37 2.72
C VAL A 131 -6.10 -6.76 2.11
N PHE A 132 -6.33 -6.90 0.82
CA PHE A 132 -7.57 -6.41 0.19
C PHE A 132 -8.82 -7.04 0.81
N ASP A 133 -8.77 -8.34 1.11
CA ASP A 133 -9.87 -9.07 1.75
C ASP A 133 -10.18 -8.49 3.15
N LEU A 134 -9.15 -8.19 3.95
CA LEU A 134 -9.31 -7.55 5.26
C LEU A 134 -9.86 -6.12 5.18
N TYR A 135 -9.51 -5.37 4.14
CA TYR A 135 -9.91 -3.96 3.97
C TYR A 135 -11.30 -3.77 3.37
N GLN A 136 -11.98 -4.84 2.94
CA GLN A 136 -13.36 -4.76 2.43
C GLN A 136 -14.34 -4.15 3.43
N VAL A 137 -14.05 -4.24 4.72
CA VAL A 137 -14.87 -3.68 5.80
C VAL A 137 -15.04 -2.16 5.73
N HIS A 138 -14.23 -1.47 4.94
CA HIS A 138 -14.33 -0.01 4.75
C HIS A 138 -15.18 0.39 3.54
N GLN A 139 -15.53 -0.55 2.66
CA GLN A 139 -16.27 -0.24 1.43
C GLN A 139 -17.69 0.23 1.76
N GLU A 140 -18.10 1.33 1.12
CA GLU A 140 -19.42 1.96 1.27
C GLU A 140 -19.73 2.44 2.71
N ASN A 141 -18.72 2.56 3.58
CA ASN A 141 -18.84 3.01 4.95
C ASN A 141 -18.31 4.44 5.12
N ASP A 142 -18.79 5.13 6.15
CA ASP A 142 -18.36 6.49 6.43
C ASP A 142 -17.00 6.53 7.10
N LEU A 143 -16.05 7.27 6.51
CA LEU A 143 -14.74 7.51 7.11
C LEU A 143 -14.89 8.30 8.41
N LEU A 144 -14.21 7.83 9.45
CA LEU A 144 -14.05 8.57 10.71
C LEU A 144 -12.66 9.19 10.79
N ALA A 145 -12.61 10.43 11.25
CA ALA A 145 -11.34 11.07 11.55
C ALA A 145 -10.65 10.31 12.67
N SER A 146 -9.42 9.88 12.42
CA SER A 146 -8.60 9.15 13.37
C SER A 146 -7.20 9.73 13.45
N SER A 147 -6.57 9.60 14.61
CA SER A 147 -5.18 9.94 14.83
C SER A 147 -4.53 8.85 15.68
N LEU A 148 -3.32 8.49 15.34
CA LEU A 148 -2.55 7.47 16.03
C LEU A 148 -1.22 8.06 16.47
N GLU A 149 -0.95 8.03 17.78
CA GLU A 149 0.38 8.27 18.31
C GLU A 149 1.14 6.96 18.36
N THR A 150 2.27 6.89 17.72
CA THR A 150 3.02 5.66 17.55
C THR A 150 4.52 5.93 17.54
N GLU A 151 5.30 4.93 17.91
CA GLU A 151 6.75 5.00 17.84
C GLU A 151 7.25 5.05 16.41
N GLN A 152 8.45 5.56 16.22
CA GLN A 152 9.16 5.48 14.95
C GLN A 152 10.07 4.25 15.00
N VAL A 153 10.03 3.46 13.94
CA VAL A 153 10.88 2.28 13.75
C VAL A 153 11.71 2.44 12.48
N GLY A 154 12.79 1.72 12.38
CA GLY A 154 13.65 1.73 11.21
C GLY A 154 15.11 1.97 11.55
N LEU A 155 15.88 2.37 10.56
CA LEU A 155 17.28 2.68 10.71
C LEU A 155 17.46 4.17 11.01
N GLU A 156 18.07 4.47 12.13
CA GLU A 156 18.43 5.83 12.50
C GLU A 156 19.19 6.50 11.34
N ASP A 157 18.91 7.79 11.15
CA ASP A 157 19.49 8.68 10.14
C ASP A 157 18.97 8.52 8.68
N GLU A 158 18.34 7.41 8.29
CA GLU A 158 17.93 7.24 6.88
C GLU A 158 16.43 6.91 6.70
N TYR A 159 15.93 5.85 7.33
CA TYR A 159 14.62 5.26 7.03
C TYR A 159 13.76 5.03 8.28
N MET A 160 13.46 6.12 9.00
CA MET A 160 12.48 6.07 10.09
C MET A 160 11.07 6.24 9.56
N VAL A 161 10.15 5.41 10.04
CA VAL A 161 8.73 5.38 9.69
C VAL A 161 7.89 5.14 10.94
N PRO A 162 6.63 5.62 11.00
CA PRO A 162 5.71 5.20 12.04
C PRO A 162 5.56 3.68 12.01
N ASN A 163 5.65 3.01 13.16
CA ASN A 163 5.51 1.56 13.21
C ASN A 163 4.09 1.09 12.84
N LEU A 164 3.10 1.96 13.02
CA LEU A 164 1.69 1.68 12.73
C LEU A 164 1.09 2.75 11.82
N THR A 165 0.26 2.30 10.89
CA THR A 165 -0.70 3.15 10.17
C THR A 165 -2.09 2.57 10.34
N GLU A 166 -3.14 3.40 10.26
CA GLU A 166 -4.52 2.99 10.44
C GLU A 166 -5.49 3.69 9.50
N SER A 167 -6.68 3.12 9.35
CA SER A 167 -7.87 3.83 8.93
C SER A 167 -9.09 3.32 9.70
N VAL A 168 -10.08 4.18 9.89
CA VAL A 168 -11.26 3.88 10.68
C VAL A 168 -12.51 4.28 9.91
N SER A 169 -13.49 3.39 9.89
CA SER A 169 -14.81 3.69 9.33
C SER A 169 -15.93 3.21 10.25
N VAL A 170 -17.14 3.70 10.01
CA VAL A 170 -18.35 3.23 10.66
C VAL A 170 -19.37 2.82 9.61
N ASP A 171 -19.99 1.66 9.79
CA ASP A 171 -21.04 1.19 8.90
C ASP A 171 -22.43 1.73 9.27
N ALA A 172 -23.43 1.38 8.46
CA ALA A 172 -24.82 1.81 8.66
C ALA A 172 -25.45 1.30 9.96
N ASP A 173 -24.92 0.24 10.55
CA ASP A 173 -25.36 -0.33 11.83
C ASP A 173 -24.62 0.29 13.03
N GLY A 174 -23.70 1.21 12.79
CA GLY A 174 -22.90 1.89 13.80
C GLY A 174 -21.70 1.07 14.30
N VAL A 175 -21.31 0.02 13.58
CA VAL A 175 -20.14 -0.78 13.92
C VAL A 175 -18.87 -0.08 13.44
N LEU A 176 -17.89 0.02 14.32
CA LEU A 176 -16.58 0.59 13.99
C LEU A 176 -15.68 -0.47 13.37
N HIS A 177 -15.09 -0.14 12.23
CA HIS A 177 -14.10 -0.95 11.55
C HIS A 177 -12.75 -0.23 11.62
N ILE A 178 -11.73 -0.93 12.13
CA ILE A 178 -10.38 -0.39 12.27
C ILE A 178 -9.43 -1.35 11.58
N THR A 179 -8.69 -0.86 10.59
CA THR A 179 -7.56 -1.58 9.99
C THR A 179 -6.25 -0.95 10.43
N MET A 180 -5.29 -1.79 10.75
CA MET A 180 -3.95 -1.38 11.17
C MET A 180 -2.89 -2.12 10.36
N THR A 181 -1.84 -1.41 9.98
CA THR A 181 -0.65 -2.00 9.36
C THR A 181 0.55 -1.74 10.27
N ASN A 182 1.18 -2.82 10.75
CA ASN A 182 2.39 -2.77 11.56
C ASN A 182 3.59 -3.11 10.69
N VAL A 183 4.57 -2.22 10.63
CA VAL A 183 5.79 -2.38 9.82
C VAL A 183 7.03 -2.73 10.64
N ASP A 184 6.90 -2.81 11.97
CA ASP A 184 7.97 -3.21 12.86
C ASP A 184 8.30 -4.69 12.64
N LEU A 185 9.60 -5.02 12.57
CA LEU A 185 10.09 -6.39 12.41
C LEU A 185 10.10 -7.18 13.72
N GLU A 186 10.06 -6.52 14.87
CA GLU A 186 10.19 -7.14 16.19
C GLU A 186 8.88 -7.14 16.99
N LEU A 187 7.97 -6.22 16.73
CA LEU A 187 6.73 -6.04 17.49
C LEU A 187 5.54 -6.74 16.85
N SER A 188 4.97 -7.70 17.58
CA SER A 188 3.64 -8.25 17.26
C SER A 188 2.56 -7.57 18.09
N LEU A 189 1.51 -7.06 17.44
CA LEU A 189 0.33 -6.50 18.11
C LEU A 189 -0.68 -7.60 18.56
N ILE A 190 -0.46 -8.85 18.16
CA ILE A 190 -1.35 -9.96 18.50
C ILE A 190 -0.77 -10.66 19.72
N HIS A 191 -1.32 -10.34 20.88
CA HIS A 191 -1.09 -11.05 22.13
C HIS A 191 -2.37 -11.67 22.63
#